data_1e537320e6f8b0f3867ec3fca23540f5
#
_entry.id   1e537320e6f8b0f3867ec3fca23540f5
#
_cell.length_a   1.000
_cell.length_b   1.000
_cell.length_c   1.000
_cell.angle_alpha   90.00
_cell.angle_beta   90.00
_cell.angle_gamma   90.00
#
_symmetry.space_group_name_H-M   'P 1'
#
loop_
_entity.id
_entity.type
_entity.pdbx_description
1 polymer ?
#
loop_
_entity_poly.entity_id
_entity_poly.type
_entity_poly.pdbx_seq_one_letter_code
_entity_poly.pdbx_strand_id
1 'polypeptide(L)'
;LPLSRISGGKRHFVNQAADYARTVWTQMGFKEMSGDLVVSSFWNFDALFTAQDHPVREMQDTFFLEKKEELPDKKIVKSVKEAHETGVPGSTGWRYKWDEEEAKRLVLRTHTTVLSAQTLAKLKQEELPAKFFAIGKCFRNETVDWSHGFEFNQTEGIVVDSKANFRHLLGYLKAFFAKMGFEKIRFRPGYFPYTEPSVEIECWYPEKKAWIDFGGAGIFRPEV
;
A
#
# COMPACT_ATOMS: atom_id res chain seq x y z
N LEU A 1 -7.59 -25.82 47.57
CA LEU A 1 -6.63 -24.83 47.09
C LEU A 1 -7.39 -23.63 46.57
N PRO A 2 -7.18 -22.39 47.06
CA PRO A 2 -7.83 -21.23 46.50
C PRO A 2 -7.32 -21.05 45.08
N LEU A 3 -8.24 -21.01 44.10
CA LEU A 3 -7.93 -20.63 42.73
C LEU A 3 -7.33 -19.22 42.78
N SER A 4 -6.14 -19.05 42.18
CA SER A 4 -5.54 -17.76 42.02
C SER A 4 -6.55 -16.85 41.27
N ARG A 5 -6.66 -15.59 41.68
CA ARG A 5 -7.53 -14.62 41.00
C ARG A 5 -7.20 -14.63 39.52
N ILE A 6 -8.17 -15.04 38.70
CA ILE A 6 -8.05 -14.96 37.25
C ILE A 6 -8.06 -13.49 36.91
N SER A 7 -6.91 -12.93 36.59
CA SER A 7 -6.85 -11.60 35.94
C SER A 7 -7.35 -11.75 34.51
N GLY A 8 -8.23 -10.86 34.08
CA GLY A 8 -8.76 -10.86 32.71
C GLY A 8 -7.64 -10.83 31.66
N GLY A 9 -7.84 -11.52 30.54
CA GLY A 9 -6.91 -11.48 29.40
C GLY A 9 -6.78 -10.06 28.83
N LYS A 10 -5.65 -9.76 28.20
CA LYS A 10 -5.36 -8.48 27.56
C LYS A 10 -4.95 -8.70 26.10
N ARG A 11 -5.54 -7.96 25.17
CA ARG A 11 -5.12 -8.02 23.77
C ARG A 11 -3.74 -7.39 23.60
N HIS A 12 -2.96 -7.95 22.68
CA HIS A 12 -1.67 -7.39 22.30
C HIS A 12 -1.85 -5.96 21.75
N PHE A 13 -0.96 -5.04 22.10
CA PHE A 13 -1.09 -3.61 21.75
C PHE A 13 -1.12 -3.36 20.24
N VAL A 14 -0.39 -4.14 19.44
CA VAL A 14 -0.43 -4.05 17.95
C VAL A 14 -1.84 -4.31 17.43
N ASN A 15 -2.54 -5.33 17.97
CA ASN A 15 -3.92 -5.62 17.57
C ASN A 15 -4.88 -4.51 18.01
N GLN A 16 -4.64 -3.91 19.20
CA GLN A 16 -5.43 -2.77 19.65
C GLN A 16 -5.25 -1.55 18.74
N ALA A 17 -4.01 -1.27 18.31
CA ALA A 17 -3.71 -0.19 17.36
C ALA A 17 -4.37 -0.43 16.00
N ALA A 18 -4.33 -1.67 15.50
CA ALA A 18 -4.99 -2.04 14.23
C ALA A 18 -6.51 -1.87 14.31
N ASP A 19 -7.15 -2.29 15.42
CA ASP A 19 -8.59 -2.12 15.62
C ASP A 19 -8.98 -0.65 15.73
N TYR A 20 -8.14 0.15 16.38
CA TYR A 20 -8.35 1.59 16.46
C TYR A 20 -8.25 2.25 15.08
N ALA A 21 -7.22 1.91 14.29
CA ALA A 21 -7.09 2.40 12.93
C ALA A 21 -8.28 2.00 12.04
N ARG A 22 -8.83 0.77 12.17
CA ARG A 22 -10.09 0.37 11.48
C ARG A 22 -11.24 1.29 11.85
N THR A 23 -11.38 1.58 13.13
CA THR A 23 -12.41 2.49 13.62
C THR A 23 -12.27 3.88 13.00
N VAL A 24 -11.05 4.42 12.94
CA VAL A 24 -10.76 5.71 12.31
C VAL A 24 -11.14 5.72 10.84
N TRP A 25 -10.68 4.72 10.05
CA TRP A 25 -11.01 4.62 8.63
C TRP A 25 -12.52 4.51 8.39
N THR A 26 -13.21 3.67 9.16
CA THR A 26 -14.67 3.49 9.05
C THR A 26 -15.43 4.78 9.35
N GLN A 27 -15.02 5.52 10.39
CA GLN A 27 -15.60 6.82 10.72
C GLN A 27 -15.35 7.88 9.64
N MET A 28 -14.26 7.75 8.86
CA MET A 28 -13.98 8.61 7.71
C MET A 28 -14.73 8.16 6.45
N GLY A 29 -15.57 7.11 6.54
CA GLY A 29 -16.42 6.61 5.47
C GLY A 29 -15.71 5.72 4.46
N PHE A 30 -14.63 5.05 4.85
CA PHE A 30 -13.92 4.08 4.02
C PHE A 30 -14.45 2.67 4.25
N LYS A 31 -14.47 1.84 3.20
CA LYS A 31 -14.79 0.40 3.25
C LYS A 31 -13.50 -0.41 3.36
N GLU A 32 -13.48 -1.41 4.23
CA GLU A 32 -12.32 -2.28 4.37
C GLU A 32 -12.17 -3.22 3.16
N MET A 33 -10.96 -3.31 2.63
CA MET A 33 -10.55 -4.30 1.65
C MET A 33 -9.53 -5.25 2.28
N SER A 34 -9.59 -6.51 1.87
CA SER A 34 -8.71 -7.57 2.37
C SER A 34 -8.28 -8.48 1.23
N GLY A 35 -7.22 -9.24 1.44
CA GLY A 35 -6.70 -10.20 0.47
C GLY A 35 -5.47 -10.94 0.99
N ASP A 36 -4.90 -11.77 0.14
CA ASP A 36 -3.87 -12.71 0.48
C ASP A 36 -2.52 -12.05 0.80
N LEU A 37 -1.71 -12.76 1.59
CA LEU A 37 -0.34 -12.36 1.91
C LEU A 37 0.63 -12.75 0.79
N VAL A 38 0.34 -13.86 0.12
CA VAL A 38 1.08 -14.34 -1.06
C VAL A 38 0.34 -13.88 -2.30
N VAL A 39 1.03 -13.16 -3.16
CA VAL A 39 0.45 -12.56 -4.36
C VAL A 39 1.44 -12.70 -5.52
N SER A 40 0.95 -12.59 -6.77
CA SER A 40 1.86 -12.52 -7.91
C SER A 40 2.62 -11.19 -7.96
N SER A 41 3.81 -11.25 -8.53
CA SER A 41 4.62 -10.07 -8.87
C SER A 41 3.83 -9.08 -9.73
N PHE A 42 2.92 -9.59 -10.57
CA PHE A 42 1.98 -8.78 -11.33
C PHE A 42 1.20 -7.81 -10.43
N TRP A 43 0.52 -8.29 -9.40
CA TRP A 43 -0.26 -7.45 -8.52
C TRP A 43 0.58 -6.60 -7.57
N ASN A 44 1.73 -7.15 -7.12
CA ASN A 44 2.59 -6.43 -6.17
C ASN A 44 3.36 -5.29 -6.82
N PHE A 45 3.65 -5.38 -8.12
CA PHE A 45 4.53 -4.44 -8.81
C PHE A 45 3.99 -3.96 -10.15
N ASP A 46 3.68 -4.88 -11.11
CA ASP A 46 3.36 -4.50 -12.48
C ASP A 46 2.09 -3.65 -12.57
N ALA A 47 1.02 -4.07 -11.89
CA ALA A 47 -0.24 -3.33 -11.83
C ALA A 47 -0.12 -1.97 -11.13
N LEU A 48 0.99 -1.72 -10.44
CA LEU A 48 1.35 -0.45 -9.82
C LEU A 48 2.48 0.26 -10.58
N PHE A 49 2.62 -0.06 -11.86
CA PHE A 49 3.58 0.59 -12.75
C PHE A 49 5.02 0.59 -12.25
N THR A 50 5.41 -0.37 -11.43
CA THR A 50 6.80 -0.56 -10.99
C THR A 50 7.56 -1.38 -12.03
N ALA A 51 8.58 -0.82 -12.66
CA ALA A 51 9.36 -1.47 -13.71
C ALA A 51 9.92 -2.83 -13.26
N GLN A 52 10.05 -3.79 -14.20
CA GLN A 52 10.51 -5.15 -13.86
C GLN A 52 11.99 -5.21 -13.48
N ASP A 53 12.77 -4.22 -13.87
CA ASP A 53 14.18 -4.02 -13.50
C ASP A 53 14.36 -3.05 -12.31
N HIS A 54 13.27 -2.66 -11.63
CA HIS A 54 13.36 -1.75 -10.50
C HIS A 54 14.03 -2.43 -9.30
N PRO A 55 14.98 -1.79 -8.61
CA PRO A 55 15.73 -2.38 -7.48
C PRO A 55 14.85 -2.94 -6.36
N VAL A 56 13.67 -2.38 -6.12
CA VAL A 56 12.72 -2.89 -5.11
C VAL A 56 12.29 -4.35 -5.33
N ARG A 57 12.45 -4.86 -6.54
CA ARG A 57 12.17 -6.27 -6.90
C ARG A 57 13.35 -7.20 -6.63
N GLU A 58 14.51 -6.67 -6.25
CA GLU A 58 15.65 -7.53 -5.95
C GLU A 58 15.36 -8.43 -4.73
N MET A 59 16.00 -9.59 -4.69
CA MET A 59 15.83 -10.55 -3.59
C MET A 59 16.21 -9.97 -2.22
N GLN A 60 16.96 -8.88 -2.20
CA GLN A 60 17.34 -8.17 -0.98
C GLN A 60 16.15 -7.46 -0.32
N ASP A 61 15.16 -7.03 -1.12
CA ASP A 61 14.03 -6.25 -0.63
C ASP A 61 12.71 -7.03 -0.64
N THR A 62 12.62 -8.13 -1.41
CA THR A 62 11.39 -8.89 -1.63
C THR A 62 11.59 -10.38 -1.38
N PHE A 63 10.69 -10.99 -0.62
CA PHE A 63 10.65 -12.44 -0.46
C PHE A 63 9.90 -13.09 -1.61
N PHE A 64 10.63 -13.71 -2.53
CA PHE A 64 10.09 -14.53 -3.61
C PHE A 64 9.87 -15.96 -3.17
N LEU A 65 8.82 -16.60 -3.71
CA LEU A 65 8.55 -18.02 -3.54
C LEU A 65 8.91 -18.78 -4.82
N GLU A 66 9.22 -20.07 -4.70
CA GLU A 66 9.59 -20.93 -5.83
C GLU A 66 8.41 -21.30 -6.75
N LYS A 67 7.23 -20.77 -6.49
CA LYS A 67 5.99 -21.04 -7.25
C LYS A 67 5.61 -19.85 -8.12
N LYS A 68 4.85 -20.15 -9.17
CA LYS A 68 4.23 -19.17 -10.05
C LYS A 68 2.71 -19.32 -9.99
N GLU A 69 2.01 -18.26 -10.30
CA GLU A 69 0.55 -18.19 -10.39
C GLU A 69 0.13 -17.78 -11.80
N GLU A 70 -1.02 -18.24 -12.25
CA GLU A 70 -1.62 -17.76 -13.48
C GLU A 70 -2.03 -16.27 -13.33
N LEU A 71 -1.81 -15.51 -14.39
CA LEU A 71 -2.15 -14.10 -14.41
C LEU A 71 -3.68 -13.88 -14.43
N PRO A 72 -4.16 -12.71 -14.00
CA PRO A 72 -5.58 -12.38 -14.01
C PRO A 72 -6.14 -12.29 -15.45
N ASP A 73 -7.34 -11.72 -15.59
CA ASP A 73 -8.00 -11.56 -16.89
C ASP A 73 -7.06 -10.94 -17.95
N LYS A 74 -7.08 -11.51 -19.14
CA LYS A 74 -6.20 -11.13 -20.27
C LYS A 74 -6.31 -9.65 -20.64
N LYS A 75 -7.47 -9.00 -20.42
CA LYS A 75 -7.62 -7.57 -20.71
C LYS A 75 -6.82 -6.73 -19.73
N ILE A 76 -6.85 -7.09 -18.43
CA ILE A 76 -6.08 -6.41 -17.39
C ILE A 76 -4.59 -6.58 -17.69
N VAL A 77 -4.15 -7.82 -17.94
CA VAL A 77 -2.74 -8.11 -18.28
C VAL A 77 -2.28 -7.32 -19.50
N LYS A 78 -3.11 -7.27 -20.55
CA LYS A 78 -2.81 -6.50 -21.76
C LYS A 78 -2.65 -5.01 -21.46
N SER A 79 -3.56 -4.42 -20.70
CA SER A 79 -3.51 -3.00 -20.34
C SER A 79 -2.24 -2.66 -19.54
N VAL A 80 -1.90 -3.49 -18.54
CA VAL A 80 -0.68 -3.31 -17.74
C VAL A 80 0.56 -3.44 -18.62
N LYS A 81 0.65 -4.47 -19.46
CA LYS A 81 1.75 -4.65 -20.40
C LYS A 81 1.93 -3.44 -21.31
N GLU A 82 0.85 -2.96 -21.93
CA GLU A 82 0.88 -1.79 -22.83
C GLU A 82 1.33 -0.53 -22.08
N ALA A 83 0.86 -0.33 -20.82
CA ALA A 83 1.30 0.79 -20.00
C ALA A 83 2.82 0.74 -19.75
N HIS A 84 3.40 -0.44 -19.52
CA HIS A 84 4.84 -0.60 -19.32
C HIS A 84 5.66 -0.42 -20.60
N GLU A 85 5.23 -1.03 -21.72
CA GLU A 85 6.01 -1.07 -22.96
C GLU A 85 5.91 0.25 -23.76
N THR A 86 4.69 0.79 -23.88
CA THR A 86 4.39 1.92 -24.77
C THR A 86 3.75 3.12 -24.06
N GLY A 87 3.28 2.92 -22.82
CA GLY A 87 2.59 3.95 -22.04
C GLY A 87 1.10 4.04 -22.32
N VAL A 88 0.51 5.11 -21.79
CA VAL A 88 -0.88 5.51 -21.96
C VAL A 88 -0.92 6.94 -22.50
N PRO A 89 -2.08 7.50 -22.90
CA PRO A 89 -2.13 8.89 -23.35
C PRO A 89 -1.45 9.86 -22.38
N GLY A 90 -0.40 10.53 -22.84
CA GLY A 90 0.43 11.43 -22.03
C GLY A 90 1.64 10.78 -21.36
N SER A 91 1.85 9.49 -21.51
CA SER A 91 3.00 8.74 -21.01
C SER A 91 3.62 7.89 -22.11
N THR A 92 4.92 7.64 -22.01
CA THR A 92 5.65 6.77 -22.96
C THR A 92 6.00 5.41 -22.38
N GLY A 93 5.50 5.10 -21.19
CA GLY A 93 5.87 3.88 -20.46
C GLY A 93 7.34 3.84 -20.07
N TRP A 94 7.79 2.69 -19.65
CA TRP A 94 9.19 2.43 -19.30
C TRP A 94 10.05 2.02 -20.52
N ARG A 95 9.42 1.67 -21.66
CA ARG A 95 10.06 1.36 -22.95
C ARG A 95 10.96 0.12 -22.91
N TYR A 96 10.66 -0.86 -22.06
CA TYR A 96 11.30 -2.17 -22.08
C TYR A 96 10.30 -3.25 -22.53
N LYS A 97 10.78 -4.43 -22.88
CA LYS A 97 9.93 -5.58 -23.19
C LYS A 97 9.46 -6.22 -21.89
N TRP A 98 8.17 -6.13 -21.61
CA TRP A 98 7.56 -6.70 -20.41
C TRP A 98 7.57 -8.24 -20.45
N ASP A 99 8.01 -8.87 -19.37
CA ASP A 99 8.13 -10.32 -19.23
C ASP A 99 6.97 -10.88 -18.41
N GLU A 100 6.16 -11.73 -19.05
CA GLU A 100 5.03 -12.42 -18.42
C GLU A 100 5.48 -13.41 -17.35
N GLU A 101 6.61 -14.08 -17.55
CA GLU A 101 7.09 -15.09 -16.61
C GLU A 101 7.61 -14.45 -15.31
N GLU A 102 8.16 -13.27 -15.37
CA GLU A 102 8.52 -12.49 -14.18
C GLU A 102 7.27 -12.04 -13.42
N ALA A 103 6.22 -11.62 -14.12
CA ALA A 103 4.96 -11.20 -13.53
C ALA A 103 4.22 -12.34 -12.79
N LYS A 104 4.39 -13.60 -13.22
CA LYS A 104 3.79 -14.79 -12.60
C LYS A 104 4.45 -15.21 -11.28
N ARG A 105 5.65 -14.72 -10.97
CA ARG A 105 6.37 -15.11 -9.74
C ARG A 105 5.56 -14.72 -8.51
N LEU A 106 5.47 -15.61 -7.53
CA LEU A 106 4.83 -15.32 -6.25
C LEU A 106 5.79 -14.64 -5.29
N VAL A 107 5.25 -13.68 -4.55
CA VAL A 107 5.97 -12.93 -3.51
C VAL A 107 5.14 -12.84 -2.24
N LEU A 108 5.79 -12.65 -1.09
CA LEU A 108 5.12 -12.09 0.08
C LEU A 108 4.91 -10.60 -0.18
N ARG A 109 3.67 -10.11 -0.08
CA ARG A 109 3.35 -8.72 -0.43
C ARG A 109 4.20 -7.73 0.36
N THR A 110 4.81 -6.78 -0.33
CA THR A 110 5.71 -5.78 0.24
C THR A 110 5.00 -4.53 0.76
N HIS A 111 3.72 -4.40 0.41
CA HIS A 111 2.82 -3.30 0.81
C HIS A 111 1.35 -3.72 0.64
N THR A 112 0.44 -2.99 1.28
CA THR A 112 -1.00 -3.22 1.15
C THR A 112 -1.59 -2.64 -0.15
N THR A 113 -0.86 -1.82 -0.90
CA THR A 113 -1.30 -1.20 -2.17
C THR A 113 -1.63 -2.25 -3.25
N VAL A 114 -1.12 -3.46 -3.10
CA VAL A 114 -1.59 -4.65 -3.83
C VAL A 114 -3.11 -4.78 -3.78
N LEU A 115 -3.72 -4.57 -2.62
CA LEU A 115 -5.17 -4.67 -2.44
C LEU A 115 -5.91 -3.52 -3.13
N SER A 116 -5.27 -2.35 -3.20
CA SER A 116 -5.77 -1.21 -3.97
C SER A 116 -5.82 -1.54 -5.46
N ALA A 117 -4.73 -2.07 -6.04
CA ALA A 117 -4.70 -2.50 -7.44
C ALA A 117 -5.78 -3.55 -7.75
N GLN A 118 -5.90 -4.58 -6.91
CA GLN A 118 -6.91 -5.62 -7.06
C GLN A 118 -8.36 -5.11 -6.91
N THR A 119 -8.56 -4.10 -6.04
CA THR A 119 -9.87 -3.48 -5.83
C THR A 119 -10.23 -2.60 -7.04
N LEU A 120 -9.30 -1.78 -7.51
CA LEU A 120 -9.50 -0.93 -8.69
C LEU A 120 -9.83 -1.75 -9.94
N ALA A 121 -9.16 -2.88 -10.14
CA ALA A 121 -9.42 -3.77 -11.27
C ALA A 121 -10.83 -4.39 -11.30
N LYS A 122 -11.53 -4.39 -10.16
CA LYS A 122 -12.90 -4.94 -10.01
C LYS A 122 -13.96 -3.84 -9.87
N LEU A 123 -13.53 -2.60 -9.61
CA LEU A 123 -14.44 -1.48 -9.33
C LEU A 123 -15.20 -1.07 -10.58
N LYS A 124 -16.50 -0.92 -10.45
CA LYS A 124 -17.37 -0.50 -11.53
C LYS A 124 -17.68 0.98 -11.46
N GLN A 125 -17.99 1.59 -12.61
CA GLN A 125 -18.29 3.01 -12.71
C GLN A 125 -19.48 3.46 -11.84
N GLU A 126 -20.49 2.61 -11.71
CA GLU A 126 -21.66 2.87 -10.88
C GLU A 126 -21.40 2.87 -9.37
N GLU A 127 -20.25 2.36 -8.95
CA GLU A 127 -19.84 2.33 -7.54
C GLU A 127 -19.11 3.61 -7.10
N LEU A 128 -18.87 4.51 -8.04
CA LEU A 128 -18.18 5.77 -7.76
C LEU A 128 -19.12 6.88 -7.27
N PRO A 129 -18.67 7.78 -6.39
CA PRO A 129 -17.34 7.82 -5.77
C PRO A 129 -17.17 6.75 -4.67
N ALA A 130 -15.94 6.24 -4.52
CA ALA A 130 -15.64 5.17 -3.58
C ALA A 130 -14.40 5.47 -2.74
N LYS A 131 -14.38 4.93 -1.51
CA LYS A 131 -13.24 5.02 -0.59
C LYS A 131 -13.01 3.67 0.04
N PHE A 132 -11.77 3.20 -0.02
CA PHE A 132 -11.40 1.92 0.55
C PHE A 132 -10.15 2.06 1.42
N PHE A 133 -10.02 1.19 2.43
CA PHE A 133 -8.81 1.09 3.23
C PHE A 133 -8.41 -0.37 3.44
N ALA A 134 -7.16 -0.58 3.75
CA ALA A 134 -6.65 -1.87 4.19
C ALA A 134 -5.76 -1.70 5.42
N ILE A 135 -5.74 -2.74 6.26
CA ILE A 135 -4.77 -2.91 7.33
C ILE A 135 -4.29 -4.34 7.27
N GLY A 136 -2.99 -4.55 7.15
CA GLY A 136 -2.48 -5.91 7.04
C GLY A 136 -0.97 -6.00 7.12
N LYS A 137 -0.50 -7.24 7.26
CA LYS A 137 0.91 -7.57 7.26
C LYS A 137 1.52 -7.38 5.90
N CYS A 138 2.73 -6.84 5.90
CA CYS A 138 3.62 -6.71 4.76
C CYS A 138 4.99 -7.25 5.13
N PHE A 139 5.77 -7.61 4.12
CA PHE A 139 7.05 -8.29 4.30
C PHE A 139 8.12 -7.64 3.44
N ARG A 140 9.28 -7.36 4.03
CA ARG A 140 10.45 -6.86 3.33
C ARG A 140 11.70 -7.54 3.87
N ASN A 141 12.60 -7.91 3.00
CA ASN A 141 13.85 -8.57 3.37
C ASN A 141 14.88 -7.52 3.79
N GLU A 142 14.58 -6.78 4.84
CA GLU A 142 15.43 -5.72 5.37
C GLU A 142 16.33 -6.22 6.50
N THR A 143 17.43 -5.52 6.72
CA THR A 143 18.23 -5.72 7.93
C THR A 143 17.45 -5.25 9.14
N VAL A 144 17.22 -6.17 10.08
CA VAL A 144 16.43 -5.88 11.28
C VAL A 144 17.17 -4.93 12.21
N ASP A 145 16.51 -3.82 12.56
CA ASP A 145 16.96 -2.87 13.58
C ASP A 145 15.81 -2.46 14.51
N TRP A 146 15.97 -1.40 15.29
CA TRP A 146 14.94 -0.94 16.21
C TRP A 146 13.70 -0.37 15.52
N SER A 147 13.77 0.00 14.26
CA SER A 147 12.71 0.62 13.46
C SER A 147 12.25 -0.22 12.27
N HIS A 148 13.05 -1.19 11.84
CA HIS A 148 12.78 -2.03 10.68
C HIS A 148 12.70 -3.51 11.07
N GLY A 149 11.58 -4.13 10.74
CA GLY A 149 11.37 -5.57 10.83
C GLY A 149 11.10 -6.15 9.45
N PHE A 150 11.38 -7.42 9.27
CA PHE A 150 11.05 -8.13 8.04
C PHE A 150 9.53 -8.38 7.86
N GLU A 151 8.76 -8.26 8.93
CA GLU A 151 7.29 -8.28 8.96
C GLU A 151 6.79 -7.04 9.71
N PHE A 152 5.87 -6.31 9.12
CA PHE A 152 5.24 -5.15 9.75
C PHE A 152 3.78 -5.00 9.32
N ASN A 153 3.01 -4.19 10.05
CA ASN A 153 1.65 -3.87 9.67
C ASN A 153 1.61 -2.52 8.96
N GLN A 154 1.00 -2.49 7.79
CA GLN A 154 0.74 -1.26 7.05
C GLN A 154 -0.75 -0.96 7.06
N THR A 155 -1.09 0.31 7.19
CA THR A 155 -2.44 0.83 6.91
C THR A 155 -2.41 1.72 5.68
N GLU A 156 -3.43 1.64 4.85
CA GLU A 156 -3.54 2.36 3.59
C GLU A 156 -4.99 2.74 3.32
N GLY A 157 -5.19 3.86 2.62
CA GLY A 157 -6.52 4.25 2.14
C GLY A 157 -6.44 4.80 0.72
N ILE A 158 -7.44 4.46 -0.11
CA ILE A 158 -7.61 5.02 -1.46
C ILE A 158 -8.98 5.69 -1.59
N VAL A 159 -9.01 6.76 -2.39
CA VAL A 159 -10.22 7.49 -2.77
C VAL A 159 -10.30 7.51 -4.29
N VAL A 160 -11.43 7.07 -4.83
CA VAL A 160 -11.73 7.10 -6.27
C VAL A 160 -12.91 8.03 -6.49
N ASP A 161 -12.63 9.23 -6.97
CA ASP A 161 -13.62 10.29 -7.18
C ASP A 161 -13.13 11.22 -8.30
N SER A 162 -13.97 11.54 -9.26
CA SER A 162 -13.65 12.47 -10.35
C SER A 162 -13.29 13.88 -9.89
N LYS A 163 -13.65 14.25 -8.66
CA LYS A 163 -13.32 15.55 -8.04
C LYS A 163 -12.09 15.46 -7.13
N ALA A 164 -11.53 14.26 -6.91
CA ALA A 164 -10.35 14.09 -6.08
C ALA A 164 -9.16 14.88 -6.63
N ASN A 165 -8.39 15.46 -5.72
CA ASN A 165 -7.19 16.20 -6.06
C ASN A 165 -6.18 16.15 -4.92
N PHE A 166 -4.98 16.66 -5.17
CA PHE A 166 -3.88 16.62 -4.21
C PHE A 166 -4.20 17.34 -2.88
N ARG A 167 -4.98 18.41 -2.90
CA ARG A 167 -5.42 19.10 -1.67
C ARG A 167 -6.34 18.21 -0.83
N HIS A 168 -7.23 17.44 -1.47
CA HIS A 168 -8.07 16.47 -0.78
C HIS A 168 -7.23 15.35 -0.15
N LEU A 169 -6.21 14.85 -0.85
CA LEU A 169 -5.27 13.87 -0.29
C LEU A 169 -4.63 14.38 1.01
N LEU A 170 -4.04 15.58 0.98
CA LEU A 170 -3.44 16.19 2.16
C LEU A 170 -4.45 16.40 3.31
N GLY A 171 -5.71 16.70 2.97
CA GLY A 171 -6.80 16.81 3.93
C GLY A 171 -7.13 15.48 4.61
N TYR A 172 -7.25 14.40 3.84
CA TYR A 172 -7.48 13.06 4.38
C TYR A 172 -6.32 12.59 5.28
N LEU A 173 -5.09 12.81 4.84
CA LEU A 173 -3.90 12.46 5.64
C LEU A 173 -3.89 13.22 6.98
N LYS A 174 -4.11 14.53 6.96
CA LYS A 174 -4.19 15.33 8.19
C LYS A 174 -5.29 14.82 9.12
N ALA A 175 -6.47 14.54 8.60
CA ALA A 175 -7.59 14.04 9.37
C ALA A 175 -7.31 12.66 9.99
N PHE A 176 -6.71 11.75 9.21
CA PHE A 176 -6.32 10.42 9.69
C PHE A 176 -5.29 10.50 10.81
N PHE A 177 -4.18 11.19 10.58
CA PHE A 177 -3.10 11.28 11.57
C PHE A 177 -3.54 12.01 12.85
N ALA A 178 -4.35 13.07 12.74
CA ALA A 178 -4.92 13.74 13.91
C ALA A 178 -5.82 12.78 14.73
N LYS A 179 -6.67 11.98 14.06
CA LYS A 179 -7.49 10.95 14.74
C LYS A 179 -6.65 9.84 15.36
N MET A 180 -5.49 9.52 14.78
CA MET A 180 -4.54 8.56 15.34
C MET A 180 -3.71 9.13 16.50
N GLY A 181 -3.86 10.41 16.83
CA GLY A 181 -3.16 11.07 17.94
C GLY A 181 -1.85 11.74 17.57
N PHE A 182 -1.53 11.88 16.30
CA PHE A 182 -0.34 12.58 15.81
C PHE A 182 -0.69 14.05 15.53
N GLU A 183 -0.35 14.94 16.47
CA GLU A 183 -0.66 16.37 16.36
C GLU A 183 0.28 17.10 15.40
N LYS A 184 1.54 16.67 15.33
CA LYS A 184 2.57 17.32 14.50
C LYS A 184 2.97 16.43 13.37
N ILE A 185 2.50 16.74 12.16
CA ILE A 185 2.88 16.10 10.92
C ILE A 185 3.41 17.14 9.93
N ARG A 186 4.27 16.72 9.02
CA ARG A 186 4.70 17.51 7.88
C ARG A 186 4.74 16.66 6.63
N PHE A 187 4.63 17.30 5.48
CA PHE A 187 4.71 16.66 4.18
C PHE A 187 5.97 17.12 3.48
N ARG A 188 6.68 16.17 2.87
CA ARG A 188 7.80 16.43 1.97
C ARG A 188 7.50 15.90 0.59
N PRO A 189 8.03 16.49 -0.50
CA PRO A 189 7.99 15.84 -1.82
C PRO A 189 8.62 14.46 -1.73
N GLY A 190 7.94 13.47 -2.31
CA GLY A 190 8.40 12.08 -2.38
C GLY A 190 8.36 11.57 -3.81
N TYR A 191 8.86 10.35 -4.03
CA TYR A 191 8.77 9.65 -5.30
C TYR A 191 8.33 8.22 -5.07
N PHE A 192 7.27 7.81 -5.80
CA PHE A 192 6.84 6.42 -5.89
C PHE A 192 6.48 6.12 -7.34
N PRO A 193 6.81 4.92 -7.87
CA PRO A 193 6.60 4.58 -9.28
C PRO A 193 5.15 4.76 -9.76
N TYR A 194 4.18 4.58 -8.86
CA TYR A 194 2.75 4.54 -9.13
C TYR A 194 2.00 5.84 -8.81
N THR A 195 2.67 6.88 -8.29
CA THR A 195 2.01 8.16 -7.96
C THR A 195 2.75 9.38 -8.50
N GLU A 196 1.98 10.42 -8.90
CA GLU A 196 2.45 11.73 -9.30
C GLU A 196 1.32 12.76 -9.16
N PRO A 197 1.42 13.81 -8.35
CA PRO A 197 2.50 14.09 -7.38
C PRO A 197 2.48 13.13 -6.18
N SER A 198 3.63 13.02 -5.55
CA SER A 198 3.86 12.17 -4.38
C SER A 198 4.36 12.97 -3.17
N VAL A 199 4.00 12.51 -1.97
CA VAL A 199 4.48 13.07 -0.71
C VAL A 199 4.93 11.98 0.25
N GLU A 200 5.90 12.28 1.06
CA GLU A 200 6.26 11.56 2.27
C GLU A 200 5.64 12.26 3.48
N ILE A 201 5.15 11.46 4.42
CA ILE A 201 4.53 11.93 5.66
C ILE A 201 5.50 11.66 6.80
N GLU A 202 5.90 12.71 7.51
CA GLU A 202 6.69 12.59 8.70
C GLU A 202 5.89 13.07 9.92
N CYS A 203 5.99 12.31 11.01
CA CYS A 203 5.43 12.67 12.31
C CYS A 203 6.53 13.05 13.28
N TRP A 204 6.28 14.07 14.10
CA TRP A 204 7.20 14.44 15.18
C TRP A 204 7.12 13.42 16.30
N TYR A 205 8.25 12.82 16.63
CA TYR A 205 8.38 11.87 17.74
C TYR A 205 9.06 12.57 18.93
N PRO A 206 8.29 12.95 19.98
CA PRO A 206 8.80 13.79 21.07
C PRO A 206 9.95 13.16 21.86
N GLU A 207 9.88 11.84 22.11
CA GLU A 207 10.88 11.12 22.92
C GLU A 207 12.26 11.13 22.27
N LYS A 208 12.33 11.06 20.94
CA LYS A 208 13.57 11.12 20.18
C LYS A 208 13.91 12.52 19.69
N LYS A 209 13.02 13.50 19.88
CA LYS A 209 13.13 14.87 19.35
C LYS A 209 13.46 14.88 17.85
N ALA A 210 12.83 13.99 17.09
CA ALA A 210 13.09 13.76 15.68
C ALA A 210 11.80 13.64 14.87
N TRP A 211 11.89 13.96 13.58
CA TRP A 211 10.88 13.63 12.60
C TRP A 211 11.12 12.19 12.13
N ILE A 212 10.08 11.37 12.14
CA ILE A 212 10.12 9.96 11.72
C ILE A 212 9.21 9.81 10.52
N ASP A 213 9.70 9.13 9.50
CA ASP A 213 8.92 8.75 8.32
C ASP A 213 7.81 7.76 8.72
N PHE A 214 6.60 8.06 8.31
CA PHE A 214 5.42 7.23 8.52
C PHE A 214 4.86 6.63 7.24
N GLY A 215 5.34 7.07 6.09
CA GLY A 215 4.98 6.50 4.80
C GLY A 215 4.75 7.52 3.69
N GLY A 216 4.35 6.99 2.53
CA GLY A 216 4.10 7.74 1.33
C GLY A 216 2.63 7.86 0.96
N ALA A 217 2.31 8.88 0.18
CA ALA A 217 1.01 9.04 -0.45
C ALA A 217 1.14 9.83 -1.77
N GLY A 218 0.13 9.72 -2.63
CA GLY A 218 0.13 10.44 -3.90
C GLY A 218 -1.16 10.28 -4.67
N ILE A 219 -1.23 10.93 -5.80
CA ILE A 219 -2.26 10.69 -6.81
C ILE A 219 -1.77 9.56 -7.71
N PHE A 220 -2.57 8.53 -7.91
CA PHE A 220 -2.21 7.47 -8.85
C PHE A 220 -1.97 8.04 -10.25
N ARG A 221 -0.93 7.53 -10.88
CA ARG A 221 -0.60 7.87 -12.25
C ARG A 221 -1.61 7.27 -13.23
N PRO A 222 -1.77 7.85 -14.43
CA PRO A 222 -2.67 7.30 -15.45
C PRO A 222 -2.36 5.87 -15.88
N GLU A 223 -1.12 5.41 -15.65
CA GLU A 223 -0.66 4.06 -15.98
C GLU A 223 -1.16 2.99 -15.00
N VAL A 224 -1.66 3.39 -13.81
CA VAL A 224 -2.25 2.54 -12.79
C VAL A 224 -3.77 2.44 -12.98
#